data_9e4490c3c27338668effd6c34250ff05
#
_entry.id   9e4490c3c27338668effd6c34250ff05
#
_cell.length_a   1.000
_cell.length_b   1.000
_cell.length_c   1.000
_cell.angle_alpha   90.00
_cell.angle_beta   90.00
_cell.angle_gamma   90.00
#
_symmetry.space_group_name_H-M   'P 1'
#
loop_
_entity.id
_entity.type
_entity.pdbx_description
1 polymer ?
#
loop_
_entity_poly.entity_id
_entity_poly.type
_entity_poly.pdbx_seq_one_letter_code
_entity_poly.pdbx_strand_id
1 'polypeptide(L)'
;MAAIERHVRELDRLGEDLVLLDREVAQAILGNPAVERLITITGVNVTVAAGLVAAIGDVRRFVSPQKLVSYFGLNPRVRQSGLGLAQHGRISKVGRSHARAMLVEAAWAAAKAAGPLRAFFIRIRARRGHQVAAVAVARKLAVLSWHLLTKQSDYLWARPALVANKKRSLELQAGQPAKKGNRRGSAYAYNVKALRTQEMTIAEQAERAYAQFVRQWRPRRPGRGVRERLKPARHK
;
A
#
# COMPACT_ATOMS: atom_id res chain seq x y z
N MET A 1 11.57 33.22 -26.65
CA MET A 1 11.50 33.83 -25.31
C MET A 1 10.04 33.88 -24.81
N ALA A 2 9.11 34.58 -25.44
CA ALA A 2 7.71 34.71 -24.94
C ALA A 2 6.96 33.38 -24.68
N ALA A 3 7.20 32.31 -25.45
CA ALA A 3 6.57 31.01 -25.23
C ALA A 3 7.10 30.34 -23.95
N ILE A 4 8.40 30.44 -23.68
CA ILE A 4 9.03 29.89 -22.47
C ILE A 4 8.51 30.64 -21.24
N GLU A 5 8.46 31.95 -21.28
CA GLU A 5 7.97 32.79 -20.18
C GLU A 5 6.48 32.50 -19.87
N ARG A 6 5.67 32.19 -20.88
CA ARG A 6 4.28 31.79 -20.70
C ARG A 6 4.18 30.44 -19.98
N HIS A 7 5.00 29.46 -20.36
CA HIS A 7 5.00 28.16 -19.72
C HIS A 7 5.51 28.23 -18.28
N VAL A 8 6.52 29.05 -18.00
CA VAL A 8 7.00 29.29 -16.63
C VAL A 8 5.89 29.85 -15.75
N ARG A 9 5.19 30.91 -16.21
CA ARG A 9 4.06 31.47 -15.48
C ARG A 9 2.93 30.46 -15.25
N GLU A 10 2.65 29.59 -16.22
CA GLU A 10 1.64 28.53 -16.06
C GLU A 10 2.07 27.49 -15.03
N LEU A 11 3.35 27.12 -15.00
CA LEU A 11 3.90 26.21 -13.97
C LEU A 11 3.81 26.83 -12.57
N ASP A 12 4.14 28.13 -12.43
CA ASP A 12 4.03 28.84 -11.15
C ASP A 12 2.58 28.85 -10.66
N ARG A 13 1.63 29.19 -11.53
CA ARG A 13 0.21 29.17 -11.21
C ARG A 13 -0.29 27.78 -10.81
N LEU A 14 0.07 26.74 -11.57
CA LEU A 14 -0.28 25.36 -11.20
C LEU A 14 0.35 24.94 -9.87
N GLY A 15 1.54 25.44 -9.56
CA GLY A 15 2.18 25.26 -8.26
C GLY A 15 1.35 25.84 -7.11
N GLU A 16 0.85 27.07 -7.28
CA GLU A 16 -0.02 27.74 -6.30
C GLU A 16 -1.34 26.98 -6.13
N ASP A 17 -1.99 26.60 -7.23
CA ASP A 17 -3.23 25.82 -7.20
C ASP A 17 -3.05 24.45 -6.47
N LEU A 18 -1.92 23.78 -6.69
CA LEU A 18 -1.60 22.53 -5.99
C LEU A 18 -1.46 22.71 -4.49
N VAL A 19 -0.81 23.81 -4.05
CA VAL A 19 -0.68 24.11 -2.61
C VAL A 19 -2.05 24.34 -1.97
N LEU A 20 -2.96 25.03 -2.65
CA LEU A 20 -4.33 25.23 -2.16
C LEU A 20 -5.10 23.93 -2.07
N LEU A 21 -5.07 23.11 -3.12
CA LEU A 21 -5.73 21.82 -3.15
C LEU A 21 -5.16 20.85 -2.08
N ASP A 22 -3.85 20.80 -1.91
CA ASP A 22 -3.21 19.99 -0.89
C ASP A 22 -3.66 20.41 0.52
N ARG A 23 -3.84 21.71 0.75
CA ARG A 23 -4.36 22.24 2.01
C ARG A 23 -5.82 21.85 2.24
N GLU A 24 -6.67 21.97 1.24
CA GLU A 24 -8.08 21.58 1.32
C GLU A 24 -8.23 20.09 1.59
N VAL A 25 -7.48 19.26 0.87
CA VAL A 25 -7.45 17.81 1.09
C VAL A 25 -6.96 17.51 2.52
N ALA A 26 -5.89 18.14 2.98
CA ALA A 26 -5.36 17.95 4.32
C ALA A 26 -6.39 18.32 5.40
N GLN A 27 -7.12 19.42 5.23
CA GLN A 27 -8.20 19.83 6.14
C GLN A 27 -9.35 18.81 6.17
N ALA A 28 -9.76 18.31 5.01
CA ALA A 28 -10.85 17.34 4.88
C ALA A 28 -10.54 15.98 5.52
N ILE A 29 -9.27 15.59 5.58
CA ILE A 29 -8.85 14.28 6.11
C ILE A 29 -8.22 14.36 7.51
N LEU A 30 -8.04 15.55 8.06
CA LEU A 30 -7.45 15.74 9.39
C LEU A 30 -8.31 15.03 10.45
N GLY A 31 -7.69 14.17 11.24
CA GLY A 31 -8.40 13.38 12.26
C GLY A 31 -9.22 12.21 11.70
N ASN A 32 -9.16 11.94 10.39
CA ASN A 32 -9.87 10.79 9.83
C ASN A 32 -9.18 9.47 10.24
N PRO A 33 -9.85 8.60 11.03
CA PRO A 33 -9.23 7.40 11.57
C PRO A 33 -8.87 6.36 10.50
N ALA A 34 -9.55 6.35 9.36
CA ALA A 34 -9.21 5.46 8.25
C ALA A 34 -7.90 5.88 7.57
N VAL A 35 -7.70 7.19 7.36
CA VAL A 35 -6.45 7.74 6.83
C VAL A 35 -5.32 7.49 7.81
N GLU A 36 -5.52 7.76 9.11
CA GLU A 36 -4.52 7.53 10.14
C GLU A 36 -4.03 6.08 10.21
N ARG A 37 -4.94 5.11 10.02
CA ARG A 37 -4.56 3.69 9.95
C ARG A 37 -3.77 3.36 8.68
N LEU A 38 -4.20 3.86 7.53
CA LEU A 38 -3.52 3.54 6.28
C LEU A 38 -2.09 4.13 6.21
N ILE A 39 -1.84 5.31 6.77
CA ILE A 39 -0.47 5.89 6.81
C ILE A 39 0.50 5.10 7.68
N THR A 40 0.01 4.19 8.55
CA THR A 40 0.88 3.26 9.31
C THR A 40 1.58 2.26 8.39
N ILE A 41 1.02 1.97 7.22
CA ILE A 41 1.62 1.06 6.24
C ILE A 41 2.88 1.72 5.65
N THR A 42 3.98 0.98 5.66
CA THR A 42 5.22 1.42 5.02
C THR A 42 5.01 1.62 3.52
N GLY A 43 5.37 2.79 3.00
CA GLY A 43 5.20 3.17 1.60
C GLY A 43 3.89 3.91 1.28
N VAL A 44 2.91 3.91 2.19
CA VAL A 44 1.67 4.68 2.04
C VAL A 44 1.87 6.07 2.66
N ASN A 45 1.82 7.12 1.87
CA ASN A 45 1.83 8.51 2.31
C ASN A 45 0.39 9.01 2.54
N VAL A 46 0.26 10.26 2.98
CA VAL A 46 -1.03 10.89 3.28
C VAL A 46 -1.93 10.96 2.04
N THR A 47 -1.39 11.38 0.90
CA THR A 47 -2.13 11.51 -0.37
C THR A 47 -2.66 10.16 -0.85
N VAL A 48 -1.82 9.10 -0.81
CA VAL A 48 -2.25 7.75 -1.15
C VAL A 48 -3.33 7.26 -0.19
N ALA A 49 -3.17 7.50 1.12
CA ALA A 49 -4.17 7.09 2.12
C ALA A 49 -5.51 7.78 1.89
N ALA A 50 -5.52 9.10 1.66
CA ALA A 50 -6.70 9.88 1.34
C ALA A 50 -7.41 9.36 0.09
N GLY A 51 -6.68 9.18 -1.00
CA GLY A 51 -7.23 8.68 -2.25
C GLY A 51 -7.76 7.25 -2.15
N LEU A 52 -7.12 6.38 -1.35
CA LEU A 52 -7.63 5.04 -1.08
C LEU A 52 -8.92 5.08 -0.26
N VAL A 53 -8.99 5.91 0.79
CA VAL A 53 -10.20 6.07 1.60
C VAL A 53 -11.35 6.60 0.74
N ALA A 54 -11.11 7.62 -0.09
CA ALA A 54 -12.09 8.16 -1.02
C ALA A 54 -12.57 7.11 -2.05
N ALA A 55 -11.65 6.28 -2.58
CA ALA A 55 -12.00 5.24 -3.54
C ALA A 55 -12.74 4.05 -2.90
N ILE A 56 -12.39 3.69 -1.67
CA ILE A 56 -12.99 2.58 -0.91
C ILE A 56 -14.37 2.98 -0.38
N GLY A 57 -14.53 4.20 0.14
CA GLY A 57 -15.72 4.59 0.89
C GLY A 57 -15.93 3.68 2.11
N ASP A 58 -17.11 3.08 2.22
CA ASP A 58 -17.35 2.09 3.28
C ASP A 58 -16.70 0.75 2.94
N VAL A 59 -15.73 0.34 3.75
CA VAL A 59 -15.00 -0.92 3.56
C VAL A 59 -15.93 -2.14 3.71
N ARG A 60 -17.02 -2.05 4.46
CA ARG A 60 -17.99 -3.14 4.71
C ARG A 60 -18.71 -3.59 3.44
N ARG A 61 -18.78 -2.75 2.41
CA ARG A 61 -19.32 -3.15 1.10
C ARG A 61 -18.50 -4.24 0.40
N PHE A 62 -17.26 -4.48 0.86
CA PHE A 62 -16.40 -5.54 0.33
C PHE A 62 -16.37 -6.73 1.29
N VAL A 63 -17.11 -7.77 0.98
CA VAL A 63 -17.23 -9.00 1.81
C VAL A 63 -15.87 -9.67 2.07
N SER A 64 -14.87 -9.43 1.19
CA SER A 64 -13.54 -10.01 1.32
C SER A 64 -12.48 -9.10 0.70
N PRO A 65 -11.20 -9.23 1.13
CA PRO A 65 -10.11 -8.46 0.54
C PRO A 65 -9.94 -8.71 -0.97
N GLN A 66 -10.32 -9.90 -1.46
CA GLN A 66 -10.27 -10.24 -2.88
C GLN A 66 -11.27 -9.39 -3.69
N LYS A 67 -12.42 -9.04 -3.12
CA LYS A 67 -13.40 -8.15 -3.78
C LYS A 67 -12.85 -6.74 -3.91
N LEU A 68 -12.14 -6.23 -2.90
CA LEU A 68 -11.45 -4.93 -2.99
C LEU A 68 -10.32 -4.96 -4.03
N VAL A 69 -9.53 -6.03 -4.06
CA VAL A 69 -8.48 -6.22 -5.08
C VAL A 69 -9.06 -6.26 -6.50
N SER A 70 -10.22 -6.90 -6.69
CA SER A 70 -10.96 -6.90 -7.97
C SER A 70 -11.44 -5.51 -8.34
N TYR A 71 -11.99 -4.77 -7.38
CA TYR A 71 -12.47 -3.40 -7.57
C TYR A 71 -11.38 -2.44 -8.04
N PHE A 72 -10.14 -2.67 -7.63
CA PHE A 72 -8.96 -1.94 -8.12
C PHE A 72 -8.39 -2.49 -9.43
N GLY A 73 -8.94 -3.59 -9.94
CA GLY A 73 -8.45 -4.23 -11.17
C GLY A 73 -7.06 -4.87 -11.05
N LEU A 74 -6.68 -5.29 -9.82
CA LEU A 74 -5.41 -5.93 -9.52
C LEU A 74 -5.47 -7.46 -9.55
N ASN A 75 -6.62 -8.05 -9.87
CA ASN A 75 -6.74 -9.49 -10.06
C ASN A 75 -6.12 -9.92 -11.40
N PRO A 76 -5.43 -11.07 -11.45
CA PRO A 76 -4.98 -11.65 -12.70
C PRO A 76 -6.20 -12.07 -13.54
N ARG A 77 -6.11 -11.92 -14.85
CA ARG A 77 -7.04 -12.56 -15.77
C ARG A 77 -6.80 -14.06 -15.73
N VAL A 78 -7.85 -14.82 -15.55
CA VAL A 78 -7.80 -16.27 -15.58
C VAL A 78 -8.48 -16.75 -16.86
N ARG A 79 -7.78 -17.59 -17.61
CA ARG A 79 -8.34 -18.28 -18.78
C ARG A 79 -8.34 -19.76 -18.46
N GLN A 80 -9.50 -20.37 -18.56
CA GLN A 80 -9.68 -21.80 -18.38
C GLN A 80 -10.76 -22.27 -19.34
N SER A 81 -10.42 -23.20 -20.19
CA SER A 81 -11.35 -23.89 -21.08
C SER A 81 -11.53 -25.32 -20.58
N GLY A 82 -12.75 -25.67 -20.21
CA GLY A 82 -13.09 -27.01 -19.72
C GLY A 82 -12.32 -27.41 -18.44
N LEU A 83 -11.91 -28.64 -18.35
CA LEU A 83 -11.20 -29.24 -17.20
C LEU A 83 -9.68 -28.98 -17.19
N GLY A 84 -9.17 -28.18 -18.15
CA GLY A 84 -7.74 -27.86 -18.24
C GLY A 84 -7.23 -26.99 -17.11
N LEU A 85 -5.90 -26.86 -16.98
CA LEU A 85 -5.26 -26.01 -15.98
C LEU A 85 -5.56 -24.53 -16.25
N ALA A 86 -5.98 -23.81 -15.20
CA ALA A 86 -6.22 -22.38 -15.27
C ALA A 86 -4.93 -21.61 -15.60
N GLN A 87 -4.95 -20.84 -16.69
CA GLN A 87 -3.84 -19.96 -17.07
C GLN A 87 -4.03 -18.57 -16.46
N HIS A 88 -3.06 -18.14 -15.66
CA HIS A 88 -3.05 -16.82 -15.02
C HIS A 88 -2.26 -15.81 -15.88
N GLY A 89 -2.97 -14.82 -16.43
CA GLY A 89 -2.41 -13.75 -17.23
C GLY A 89 -2.04 -12.49 -16.45
N ARG A 90 -1.93 -11.38 -17.16
CA ARG A 90 -1.75 -10.03 -16.59
C ARG A 90 -2.96 -9.63 -15.73
N ILE A 91 -2.83 -8.60 -14.90
CA ILE A 91 -3.95 -8.03 -14.14
C ILE A 91 -5.07 -7.55 -15.07
N SER A 92 -6.30 -7.59 -14.60
CA SER A 92 -7.48 -7.25 -15.39
C SER A 92 -7.50 -5.79 -15.86
N LYS A 93 -6.97 -4.87 -15.03
CA LYS A 93 -7.05 -3.42 -15.19
C LYS A 93 -8.48 -2.86 -15.25
N VAL A 94 -9.49 -3.69 -15.08
CA VAL A 94 -10.90 -3.29 -15.00
C VAL A 94 -11.19 -2.81 -13.59
N GLY A 95 -11.69 -1.56 -13.43
CA GLY A 95 -12.01 -0.96 -12.14
C GLY A 95 -11.29 0.37 -11.91
N ARG A 96 -11.16 0.79 -10.66
CA ARG A 96 -10.62 2.11 -10.25
C ARG A 96 -9.15 2.29 -10.62
N SER A 97 -8.89 2.88 -11.78
CA SER A 97 -7.54 3.07 -12.32
C SER A 97 -6.68 3.98 -11.45
N HIS A 98 -7.24 5.08 -10.94
CA HIS A 98 -6.53 6.03 -10.09
C HIS A 98 -6.06 5.37 -8.79
N ALA A 99 -6.94 4.67 -8.06
CA ALA A 99 -6.57 3.96 -6.85
C ALA A 99 -5.51 2.86 -7.11
N ARG A 100 -5.59 2.18 -8.26
CA ARG A 100 -4.56 1.24 -8.69
C ARG A 100 -3.21 1.92 -8.92
N ALA A 101 -3.18 3.09 -9.58
CA ALA A 101 -1.96 3.86 -9.79
C ALA A 101 -1.32 4.25 -8.46
N MET A 102 -2.09 4.80 -7.52
CA MET A 102 -1.61 5.15 -6.19
C MET A 102 -1.06 3.93 -5.42
N LEU A 103 -1.70 2.77 -5.53
CA LEU A 103 -1.19 1.54 -4.91
C LEU A 103 0.13 1.07 -5.53
N VAL A 104 0.35 1.30 -6.82
CA VAL A 104 1.62 0.98 -7.50
C VAL A 104 2.72 1.94 -7.04
N GLU A 105 2.43 3.24 -6.93
CA GLU A 105 3.37 4.23 -6.37
C GLU A 105 3.75 3.88 -4.92
N ALA A 106 2.76 3.56 -4.08
CA ALA A 106 3.00 3.10 -2.72
C ALA A 106 3.83 1.81 -2.68
N ALA A 107 3.64 0.91 -3.64
CA ALA A 107 4.41 -0.32 -3.75
C ALA A 107 5.89 -0.06 -4.07
N TRP A 108 6.20 0.92 -4.91
CA TRP A 108 7.58 1.34 -5.17
C TRP A 108 8.24 1.94 -3.92
N ALA A 109 7.51 2.77 -3.18
CA ALA A 109 8.00 3.32 -1.92
C ALA A 109 8.22 2.21 -0.87
N ALA A 110 7.28 1.27 -0.73
CA ALA A 110 7.40 0.12 0.16
C ALA A 110 8.57 -0.82 -0.22
N ALA A 111 8.85 -0.98 -1.51
CA ALA A 111 9.95 -1.80 -2.00
C ALA A 111 11.35 -1.21 -1.68
N LYS A 112 11.45 0.09 -1.46
CA LYS A 112 12.69 0.79 -1.06
C LYS A 112 12.92 0.75 0.45
N ALA A 113 11.85 0.68 1.25
CA ALA A 113 11.92 0.73 2.69
C ALA A 113 12.13 -0.67 3.29
N ALA A 114 13.06 -0.81 4.23
CA ALA A 114 13.27 -2.07 4.94
C ALA A 114 11.97 -2.58 5.59
N GLY A 115 11.75 -3.89 5.54
CA GLY A 115 10.60 -4.53 6.14
C GLY A 115 10.01 -5.68 5.31
N PRO A 116 8.94 -6.31 5.80
CA PRO A 116 8.34 -7.50 5.17
C PRO A 116 7.84 -7.28 3.74
N LEU A 117 7.40 -6.05 3.41
CA LEU A 117 6.96 -5.69 2.05
C LEU A 117 8.13 -5.68 1.07
N ARG A 118 9.31 -5.18 1.48
CA ARG A 118 10.53 -5.25 0.68
C ARG A 118 10.98 -6.69 0.47
N ALA A 119 10.98 -7.52 1.52
CA ALA A 119 11.31 -8.93 1.40
C ALA A 119 10.37 -9.65 0.42
N PHE A 120 9.07 -9.36 0.48
CA PHE A 120 8.08 -9.88 -0.47
C PHE A 120 8.38 -9.42 -1.91
N PHE A 121 8.69 -8.13 -2.10
CA PHE A 121 9.07 -7.57 -3.39
C PHE A 121 10.30 -8.27 -3.98
N ILE A 122 11.40 -8.37 -3.20
CA ILE A 122 12.66 -9.00 -3.64
C ILE A 122 12.42 -10.45 -4.08
N ARG A 123 11.63 -11.21 -3.31
CA ARG A 123 11.28 -12.59 -3.63
C ARG A 123 10.54 -12.72 -4.97
N ILE A 124 9.58 -11.85 -5.24
CA ILE A 124 8.84 -11.89 -6.51
C ILE A 124 9.72 -11.39 -7.66
N ARG A 125 10.49 -10.34 -7.43
CA ARG A 125 11.41 -9.77 -8.42
C ARG A 125 12.40 -10.80 -8.95
N ALA A 126 12.98 -11.61 -8.09
CA ALA A 126 13.93 -12.65 -8.46
C ALA A 126 13.38 -13.69 -9.44
N ARG A 127 12.05 -13.91 -9.45
CA ARG A 127 11.40 -14.92 -10.30
C ARG A 127 10.61 -14.37 -11.46
N ARG A 128 10.06 -13.17 -11.33
CA ARG A 128 9.05 -12.61 -12.24
C ARG A 128 9.40 -11.23 -12.76
N GLY A 129 10.54 -10.67 -12.34
CA GLY A 129 10.97 -9.33 -12.72
C GLY A 129 10.35 -8.21 -11.91
N HIS A 130 10.85 -7.01 -12.14
CA HIS A 130 10.63 -5.81 -11.33
C HIS A 130 9.17 -5.33 -11.37
N GLN A 131 8.59 -5.23 -12.57
CA GLN A 131 7.24 -4.73 -12.78
C GLN A 131 6.18 -5.64 -12.14
N VAL A 132 6.32 -6.96 -12.29
CA VAL A 132 5.41 -7.93 -11.69
C VAL A 132 5.50 -7.91 -10.18
N ALA A 133 6.70 -7.69 -9.62
CA ALA A 133 6.91 -7.54 -8.19
C ALA A 133 6.20 -6.31 -7.63
N ALA A 134 6.28 -5.15 -8.29
CA ALA A 134 5.57 -3.93 -7.89
C ALA A 134 4.05 -4.14 -7.87
N VAL A 135 3.48 -4.74 -8.90
CA VAL A 135 2.04 -5.06 -8.95
C VAL A 135 1.63 -6.06 -7.87
N ALA A 136 2.49 -7.05 -7.56
CA ALA A 136 2.22 -8.00 -6.48
C ALA A 136 2.21 -7.31 -5.09
N VAL A 137 3.12 -6.35 -4.85
CA VAL A 137 3.12 -5.53 -3.63
C VAL A 137 1.88 -4.63 -3.60
N ALA A 138 1.52 -3.96 -4.70
CA ALA A 138 0.31 -3.14 -4.81
C ALA A 138 -0.95 -3.95 -4.43
N ARG A 139 -1.06 -5.19 -4.93
CA ARG A 139 -2.13 -6.11 -4.53
C ARG A 139 -2.08 -6.46 -3.03
N LYS A 140 -0.87 -6.66 -2.48
CA LYS A 140 -0.70 -6.91 -1.04
C LYS A 140 -1.12 -5.70 -0.21
N LEU A 141 -0.80 -4.48 -0.66
CA LEU A 141 -1.24 -3.24 -0.02
C LEU A 141 -2.77 -3.11 -0.02
N ALA A 142 -3.46 -3.44 -1.12
CA ALA A 142 -4.92 -3.46 -1.16
C ALA A 142 -5.52 -4.44 -0.13
N VAL A 143 -4.94 -5.64 -0.01
CA VAL A 143 -5.35 -6.64 1.00
C VAL A 143 -5.11 -6.12 2.42
N LEU A 144 -3.94 -5.51 2.69
CA LEU A 144 -3.64 -4.91 3.98
C LEU A 144 -4.62 -3.78 4.31
N SER A 145 -4.89 -2.88 3.37
CA SER A 145 -5.86 -1.79 3.56
C SER A 145 -7.23 -2.32 3.98
N TRP A 146 -7.73 -3.37 3.32
CA TRP A 146 -8.99 -4.00 3.70
C TRP A 146 -8.95 -4.52 5.14
N HIS A 147 -7.90 -5.26 5.52
CA HIS A 147 -7.78 -5.81 6.87
C HIS A 147 -7.68 -4.74 7.95
N LEU A 148 -6.87 -3.69 7.74
CA LEU A 148 -6.67 -2.63 8.72
C LEU A 148 -7.96 -1.81 8.91
N LEU A 149 -8.66 -1.51 7.83
CA LEU A 149 -9.93 -0.77 7.89
C LEU A 149 -11.05 -1.60 8.53
N THR A 150 -11.14 -2.91 8.21
CA THR A 150 -12.18 -3.80 8.75
C THR A 150 -11.93 -4.11 10.23
N LYS A 151 -10.69 -4.40 10.60
CA LYS A 151 -10.30 -4.74 11.99
C LYS A 151 -10.05 -3.53 12.86
N GLN A 152 -10.06 -2.34 12.29
CA GLN A 152 -9.73 -1.09 12.96
C GLN A 152 -8.40 -1.12 13.71
N SER A 153 -7.39 -1.77 13.14
CA SER A 153 -6.05 -1.95 13.71
C SER A 153 -4.99 -1.30 12.84
N ASP A 154 -3.87 -0.93 13.46
CA ASP A 154 -2.72 -0.39 12.78
C ASP A 154 -1.86 -1.50 12.15
N TYR A 155 -0.99 -1.10 11.22
CA TYR A 155 -0.06 -2.03 10.61
C TYR A 155 0.96 -2.51 11.64
N LEU A 156 1.09 -3.83 11.82
CA LEU A 156 1.96 -4.45 12.82
C LEU A 156 3.42 -3.97 12.77
N TRP A 157 3.91 -3.69 11.56
CA TRP A 157 5.29 -3.24 11.30
C TRP A 157 5.34 -1.73 11.04
N ALA A 158 4.43 -0.97 11.65
CA ALA A 158 4.46 0.48 11.58
C ALA A 158 5.74 1.00 12.25
N ARG A 159 6.25 2.11 11.73
CA ARG A 159 7.40 2.83 12.31
C ARG A 159 6.88 4.06 13.04
N PRO A 160 6.83 4.04 14.39
CA PRO A 160 6.14 5.07 15.16
C PRO A 160 6.61 6.49 14.87
N ALA A 161 7.92 6.73 14.82
CA ALA A 161 8.45 8.05 14.52
C ALA A 161 8.11 8.52 13.10
N LEU A 162 8.14 7.63 12.11
CA LEU A 162 7.73 7.95 10.74
C LEU A 162 6.24 8.29 10.66
N VAL A 163 5.38 7.53 11.35
CA VAL A 163 3.93 7.77 11.39
C VAL A 163 3.64 9.12 12.04
N ALA A 164 4.28 9.41 13.17
CA ALA A 164 4.14 10.70 13.85
C ALA A 164 4.61 11.87 12.98
N ASN A 165 5.69 11.70 12.20
CA ASN A 165 6.15 12.70 11.24
C ASN A 165 5.13 12.92 10.11
N LYS A 166 4.53 11.85 9.57
CA LYS A 166 3.46 11.95 8.56
C LYS A 166 2.24 12.69 9.10
N LYS A 167 1.80 12.37 10.33
CA LYS A 167 0.69 13.06 11.01
C LYS A 167 1.02 14.55 11.19
N ARG A 168 2.23 14.85 11.63
CA ARG A 168 2.65 16.25 11.81
C ARG A 168 2.72 17.01 10.48
N SER A 169 3.19 16.37 9.41
CA SER A 169 3.17 16.94 8.07
C SER A 169 1.74 17.27 7.61
N LEU A 170 0.79 16.35 7.85
CA LEU A 170 -0.63 16.56 7.57
C LEU A 170 -1.21 17.75 8.35
N GLU A 171 -0.92 17.85 9.67
CA GLU A 171 -1.35 18.97 10.50
C GLU A 171 -0.85 20.32 9.94
N LEU A 172 0.43 20.37 9.55
CA LEU A 172 1.02 21.60 8.99
C LEU A 172 0.41 21.95 7.62
N GLN A 173 0.18 20.97 6.75
CA GLN A 173 -0.50 21.17 5.48
C GLN A 173 -1.94 21.66 5.66
N ALA A 174 -2.65 21.17 6.68
CA ALA A 174 -3.99 21.63 7.03
C ALA A 174 -4.02 23.06 7.61
N GLY A 175 -2.86 23.68 7.85
CA GLY A 175 -2.73 25.03 8.39
C GLY A 175 -2.65 25.09 9.93
N GLN A 176 -2.43 23.97 10.59
CA GLN A 176 -2.20 23.96 12.04
C GLN A 176 -0.89 24.71 12.38
N PRO A 177 -0.86 25.52 13.47
CA PRO A 177 0.30 26.30 13.82
C PRO A 177 1.53 25.44 14.08
N ALA A 178 2.69 25.91 13.61
CA ALA A 178 3.96 25.31 13.94
C ALA A 178 4.24 25.48 15.45
N LYS A 179 4.38 24.40 16.19
CA LYS A 179 4.76 24.43 17.62
C LYS A 179 6.22 24.82 17.72
N LYS A 180 6.51 26.08 18.11
CA LYS A 180 7.88 26.53 18.38
C LYS A 180 8.43 25.79 19.61
N GLY A 181 9.68 25.34 19.54
CA GLY A 181 10.43 24.86 20.72
C GLY A 181 10.15 23.44 21.19
N ASN A 182 9.11 22.76 20.72
CA ASN A 182 8.86 21.37 21.11
C ASN A 182 9.70 20.39 20.27
N ARG A 183 10.98 20.27 20.63
CA ARG A 183 11.92 19.31 20.03
C ARG A 183 11.80 17.90 20.61
N ARG A 184 10.89 17.69 21.56
CA ARG A 184 10.66 16.42 22.25
C ARG A 184 9.29 15.86 21.86
N GLY A 185 9.23 15.02 20.89
CA GLY A 185 8.01 14.34 20.47
C GLY A 185 8.30 13.31 19.41
N SER A 186 7.35 12.43 19.14
CA SER A 186 7.50 11.32 18.21
C SER A 186 7.83 11.79 16.78
N ALA A 187 7.28 12.94 16.35
CA ALA A 187 7.60 13.53 15.04
C ALA A 187 9.04 14.04 14.97
N TYR A 188 9.57 14.58 16.07
CA TYR A 188 10.97 15.00 16.17
C TYR A 188 11.92 13.79 16.22
N ALA A 189 11.51 12.70 16.87
CA ALA A 189 12.29 11.48 16.95
C ALA A 189 12.68 10.94 15.57
N TYR A 190 11.84 11.15 14.53
CA TYR A 190 12.19 10.78 13.15
C TYR A 190 13.44 11.51 12.63
N ASN A 191 13.69 12.73 13.08
CA ASN A 191 14.88 13.53 12.71
C ASN A 191 16.13 13.16 13.54
N VAL A 192 15.97 12.45 14.66
CA VAL A 192 17.10 11.97 15.49
C VAL A 192 17.71 10.74 14.85
N LYS A 193 18.97 10.87 14.40
CA LYS A 193 19.67 9.79 13.66
C LYS A 193 19.67 8.46 14.42
N ALA A 194 19.98 8.49 15.73
CA ALA A 194 20.04 7.28 16.54
C ALA A 194 18.71 6.53 16.61
N LEU A 195 17.60 7.23 16.88
CA LEU A 195 16.26 6.63 16.94
C LEU A 195 15.81 6.09 15.58
N ARG A 196 16.08 6.83 14.50
CA ARG A 196 15.79 6.37 13.14
C ARG A 196 16.60 5.12 12.79
N THR A 197 17.87 5.05 13.20
CA THR A 197 18.71 3.86 12.99
C THR A 197 18.16 2.66 13.75
N GLN A 198 17.72 2.85 15.02
CA GLN A 198 17.11 1.80 15.81
C GLN A 198 15.83 1.26 15.15
N GLU A 199 14.91 2.13 14.70
CA GLU A 199 13.72 1.70 13.94
C GLU A 199 14.07 0.97 12.65
N MET A 200 15.11 1.40 11.94
CA MET A 200 15.60 0.72 10.73
C MET A 200 16.12 -0.67 11.05
N THR A 201 16.89 -0.84 12.13
CA THR A 201 17.39 -2.15 12.57
C THR A 201 16.25 -3.13 12.86
N ILE A 202 15.20 -2.67 13.55
CA ILE A 202 13.99 -3.47 13.82
C ILE A 202 13.30 -3.86 12.50
N ALA A 203 13.16 -2.92 11.56
CA ALA A 203 12.54 -3.18 10.26
C ALA A 203 13.33 -4.20 9.43
N GLU A 204 14.68 -4.16 9.48
CA GLU A 204 15.54 -5.13 8.83
C GLU A 204 15.47 -6.52 9.48
N GLN A 205 15.38 -6.59 10.81
CA GLN A 205 15.14 -7.85 11.51
C GLN A 205 13.81 -8.48 11.10
N ALA A 206 12.73 -7.68 11.02
CA ALA A 206 11.43 -8.12 10.54
C ALA A 206 11.49 -8.61 9.08
N GLU A 207 12.27 -7.94 8.23
CA GLU A 207 12.48 -8.36 6.85
C GLU A 207 13.17 -9.72 6.76
N ARG A 208 14.23 -9.93 7.53
CA ARG A 208 14.95 -11.20 7.60
C ARG A 208 14.06 -12.32 8.13
N ALA A 209 13.33 -12.06 9.22
CA ALA A 209 12.38 -13.02 9.80
C ALA A 209 11.30 -13.44 8.81
N TYR A 210 10.73 -12.48 8.06
CA TYR A 210 9.77 -12.79 7.00
C TYR A 210 10.38 -13.63 5.88
N ALA A 211 11.59 -13.29 5.43
CA ALA A 211 12.28 -14.04 4.39
C ALA A 211 12.57 -15.49 4.82
N GLN A 212 12.98 -15.68 6.08
CA GLN A 212 13.21 -16.99 6.67
C GLN A 212 11.91 -17.80 6.80
N PHE A 213 10.85 -17.20 7.32
CA PHE A 213 9.53 -17.82 7.41
C PHE A 213 9.06 -18.33 6.04
N VAL A 214 9.19 -17.51 4.99
CA VAL A 214 8.76 -17.91 3.64
C VAL A 214 9.58 -19.06 3.07
N ARG A 215 10.89 -19.13 3.38
CA ARG A 215 11.73 -20.27 2.95
C ARG A 215 11.27 -21.59 3.59
N GLN A 216 10.81 -21.55 4.82
CA GLN A 216 10.34 -22.71 5.58
C GLN A 216 8.86 -23.03 5.30
N TRP A 217 8.10 -22.07 4.75
CA TRP A 217 6.66 -22.23 4.54
C TRP A 217 6.36 -23.26 3.47
N ARG A 218 5.58 -24.25 3.84
CA ARG A 218 5.04 -25.25 2.92
C ARG A 218 3.53 -25.08 2.82
N PRO A 219 2.94 -25.07 1.59
CA PRO A 219 1.50 -24.99 1.44
C PRO A 219 0.85 -26.22 2.10
N ARG A 220 -0.25 -26.01 2.82
CA ARG A 220 -1.05 -27.13 3.31
C ARG A 220 -1.49 -27.95 2.10
N ARG A 221 -1.21 -29.25 2.11
CA ARG A 221 -1.73 -30.16 1.10
C ARG A 221 -3.25 -30.15 1.22
N PRO A 222 -4.03 -30.00 0.10
CA PRO A 222 -5.48 -30.15 0.15
C PRO A 222 -5.78 -31.54 0.75
N GLY A 223 -6.70 -31.59 1.73
CA GLY A 223 -7.08 -32.84 2.37
C GLY A 223 -7.56 -33.87 1.33
N ARG A 224 -7.38 -35.14 1.62
CA ARG A 224 -7.75 -36.25 0.72
C ARG A 224 -9.18 -36.16 0.16
N GLY A 225 -10.14 -35.60 0.92
CA GLY A 225 -11.54 -35.45 0.50
C GLY A 225 -11.79 -34.48 -0.66
N VAL A 226 -10.83 -33.58 -0.98
CA VAL A 226 -10.94 -32.69 -2.16
C VAL A 226 -10.47 -33.40 -3.43
N ARG A 227 -9.58 -34.38 -3.33
CA ARG A 227 -9.10 -35.14 -4.48
C ARG A 227 -10.13 -36.18 -5.00
N GLU A 228 -10.97 -36.73 -4.13
CA GLU A 228 -12.01 -37.69 -4.54
C GLU A 228 -13.15 -37.05 -5.32
N ARG A 229 -13.51 -35.79 -5.01
CA ARG A 229 -14.54 -35.06 -5.74
C ARG A 229 -14.14 -34.62 -7.16
N LEU A 230 -12.86 -34.75 -7.50
CA LEU A 230 -12.32 -34.33 -8.81
C LEU A 230 -12.00 -35.49 -9.75
N LYS A 231 -12.29 -36.74 -9.34
CA LYS A 231 -12.20 -37.89 -10.24
C LYS A 231 -13.50 -37.97 -11.07
N PRO A 232 -13.44 -37.90 -12.40
CA PRO A 232 -14.63 -38.12 -13.22
C PRO A 232 -15.16 -39.55 -12.96
N ALA A 233 -16.49 -39.67 -12.80
CA ALA A 233 -17.13 -40.96 -12.74
C ALA A 233 -16.74 -41.76 -13.99
N ARG A 234 -16.10 -42.91 -13.79
CA ARG A 234 -15.85 -43.84 -14.89
C ARG A 234 -17.22 -44.39 -15.30
N HIS A 235 -17.74 -43.95 -16.43
CA HIS A 235 -18.85 -44.64 -17.08
C HIS A 235 -18.35 -46.05 -17.51
N LYS A 236 -19.02 -47.08 -16.97
CA LYS A 236 -18.94 -48.43 -17.47
C LYS A 236 -19.80 -48.53 -18.72
#